data_6a00a97e3adbbb44cc1cd604517cce97
#
_entry.id   6a00a97e3adbbb44cc1cd604517cce97
#
_cell.length_a   1.000
_cell.length_b   1.000
_cell.length_c   1.000
_cell.angle_alpha   90.00
_cell.angle_beta   90.00
_cell.angle_gamma   90.00
#
_symmetry.space_group_name_H-M   'P 1'
#
loop_
_entity.id
_entity.type
_entity.pdbx_description
1 polymer ?
#
loop_
_entity_poly.entity_id
_entity_poly.type
_entity_poly.pdbx_seq_one_letter_code
_entity_poly.pdbx_strand_id
1 'polypeptide(L)'
;MRRLSPAAEWIGRIVLVAVSILIALVGLELVTRFNRGSEWLLRWPNFVLASQARFEGELQGQFAFDPRLGFVSRPDFKSAEANHDASGFRVIPEDQAMPAGAPILATGDSFTYGAEIADGGSWPALLQADLKRKVLNGGVVGFGLDQIVLHTEQLVVRDRPGLLVVGFIADDLRRSEYRRLWGKEKPYFDLADGKPVLRNVPVSPDATIPWDLRVLRDVFGWSALLETIMRRVGDPYEWQAAGVRVLPRGAGEALACPLMERLAGLGLPTLVVGLYAPPVWNLDPRPPWIVDEIRQTRAVLACAAKAGMGTLDTYETIDRAAKDPGKAAIFFNFHMSAEGNRRIAAAIADAIRSGAARRASP
;
A
#
# COMPACT_ATOMS: atom_id res chain seq x y z
N MET A 1 15.81 27.86 -60.95
CA MET A 1 15.56 27.23 -59.66
C MET A 1 16.83 26.49 -59.25
N ARG A 2 17.49 26.88 -58.16
CA ARG A 2 18.69 26.18 -57.62
C ARG A 2 18.19 24.85 -57.01
N ARG A 3 18.69 23.72 -57.51
CA ARG A 3 18.45 22.42 -56.84
C ARG A 3 19.12 22.44 -55.50
N LEU A 4 18.39 22.03 -54.46
CA LEU A 4 18.94 21.86 -53.11
C LEU A 4 20.04 20.79 -53.16
N SER A 5 21.03 20.90 -52.31
CA SER A 5 22.01 19.83 -52.17
C SER A 5 21.32 18.57 -51.61
N PRO A 6 21.80 17.34 -51.88
CA PRO A 6 21.21 16.12 -51.33
C PRO A 6 21.09 16.14 -49.79
N ALA A 7 22.05 16.76 -49.11
CA ALA A 7 22.02 16.94 -47.67
C ALA A 7 20.86 17.87 -47.23
N ALA A 8 20.58 18.94 -47.94
CA ALA A 8 19.48 19.87 -47.66
C ALA A 8 18.10 19.19 -47.89
N GLU A 9 17.98 18.29 -48.88
CA GLU A 9 16.76 17.50 -49.08
C GLU A 9 16.53 16.50 -47.94
N TRP A 10 17.56 15.82 -47.46
CA TRP A 10 17.48 14.92 -46.33
C TRP A 10 17.11 15.67 -45.02
N ILE A 11 17.72 16.80 -44.74
CA ILE A 11 17.38 17.65 -43.60
C ILE A 11 15.91 18.09 -43.71
N GLY A 12 15.46 18.52 -44.88
CA GLY A 12 14.07 18.92 -45.09
C GLY A 12 13.07 17.78 -44.79
N ARG A 13 13.38 16.55 -45.25
CA ARG A 13 12.57 15.37 -44.93
C ARG A 13 12.52 15.05 -43.43
N ILE A 14 13.66 15.10 -42.77
CA ILE A 14 13.73 14.89 -41.27
C ILE A 14 12.90 15.92 -40.53
N VAL A 15 13.04 17.21 -40.95
CA VAL A 15 12.24 18.29 -40.31
C VAL A 15 10.75 18.09 -40.59
N LEU A 16 10.35 17.71 -41.82
CA LEU A 16 8.94 17.45 -42.12
C LEU A 16 8.37 16.31 -41.29
N VAL A 17 9.12 15.21 -41.13
CA VAL A 17 8.71 14.08 -40.31
C VAL A 17 8.60 14.50 -38.83
N ALA A 18 9.58 15.24 -38.31
CA ALA A 18 9.56 15.72 -36.94
C ALA A 18 8.35 16.65 -36.66
N VAL A 19 8.07 17.57 -37.57
CA VAL A 19 6.90 18.47 -37.49
C VAL A 19 5.59 17.68 -37.56
N SER A 20 5.51 16.69 -38.42
CA SER A 20 4.32 15.85 -38.56
C SER A 20 4.06 15.05 -37.27
N ILE A 21 5.11 14.48 -36.69
CA ILE A 21 5.03 13.78 -35.40
C ILE A 21 4.58 14.75 -34.29
N LEU A 22 5.15 15.94 -34.22
CA LEU A 22 4.77 16.95 -33.23
C LEU A 22 3.29 17.33 -33.36
N ILE A 23 2.80 17.58 -34.61
CA ILE A 23 1.38 17.89 -34.85
C ILE A 23 0.49 16.72 -34.40
N ALA A 24 0.87 15.49 -34.70
CA ALA A 24 0.12 14.31 -34.26
C ALA A 24 0.08 14.18 -32.74
N LEU A 25 1.20 14.39 -32.06
CA LEU A 25 1.27 14.34 -30.58
C LEU A 25 0.43 15.44 -29.94
N VAL A 26 0.48 16.66 -30.47
CA VAL A 26 -0.37 17.78 -29.99
C VAL A 26 -1.85 17.45 -30.23
N GLY A 27 -2.20 16.91 -31.39
CA GLY A 27 -3.57 16.49 -31.69
C GLY A 27 -4.07 15.42 -30.73
N LEU A 28 -3.25 14.39 -30.46
CA LEU A 28 -3.57 13.33 -29.48
C LEU A 28 -3.68 13.88 -28.06
N GLU A 29 -2.82 14.81 -27.65
CA GLU A 29 -2.90 15.49 -26.36
C GLU A 29 -4.23 16.23 -26.19
N LEU A 30 -4.62 17.02 -27.20
CA LEU A 30 -5.88 17.77 -27.18
C LEU A 30 -7.10 16.86 -27.16
N VAL A 31 -7.10 15.78 -27.95
CA VAL A 31 -8.17 14.76 -27.93
C VAL A 31 -8.26 14.09 -26.57
N THR A 32 -7.11 13.74 -25.98
CA THR A 32 -7.07 13.10 -24.66
C THR A 32 -7.64 14.05 -23.60
N ARG A 33 -7.29 15.34 -23.64
CA ARG A 33 -7.84 16.35 -22.73
C ARG A 33 -9.34 16.55 -22.93
N PHE A 34 -9.79 16.67 -24.16
CA PHE A 34 -11.22 16.81 -24.48
C PHE A 34 -12.04 15.62 -23.95
N ASN A 35 -11.53 14.40 -24.11
CA ASN A 35 -12.18 13.18 -23.59
C ASN A 35 -12.25 13.12 -22.06
N ARG A 36 -11.44 13.90 -21.34
CA ARG A 36 -11.51 14.04 -19.89
C ARG A 36 -12.51 15.11 -19.45
N GLY A 37 -12.99 15.94 -20.36
CA GLY A 37 -13.87 17.09 -20.16
C GLY A 37 -13.34 18.31 -20.88
N SER A 38 -14.22 19.12 -21.47
CA SER A 38 -13.82 20.30 -22.25
C SER A 38 -13.01 21.32 -21.46
N GLU A 39 -13.22 21.40 -20.15
CA GLU A 39 -12.47 22.26 -19.24
C GLU A 39 -10.97 21.91 -19.16
N TRP A 40 -10.58 20.67 -19.47
CA TRP A 40 -9.18 20.24 -19.49
C TRP A 40 -8.39 20.77 -20.69
N LEU A 41 -9.04 21.31 -21.70
CA LEU A 41 -8.37 22.04 -22.78
C LEU A 41 -7.69 23.33 -22.29
N LEU A 42 -8.25 23.95 -21.25
CA LEU A 42 -7.76 25.19 -20.66
C LEU A 42 -6.94 24.95 -19.35
N ARG A 43 -7.02 23.76 -18.78
CA ARG A 43 -6.30 23.38 -17.56
C ARG A 43 -5.09 22.52 -17.88
N TRP A 44 -3.92 23.01 -17.49
CA TRP A 44 -2.64 22.33 -17.75
C TRP A 44 -1.91 22.03 -16.43
N PRO A 45 -2.47 21.23 -15.51
CA PRO A 45 -1.75 20.83 -14.32
C PRO A 45 -0.66 19.81 -14.65
N ASN A 46 0.40 19.81 -13.86
CA ASN A 46 1.29 18.66 -13.83
C ASN A 46 0.59 17.54 -13.05
N PHE A 47 0.16 16.47 -13.73
CA PHE A 47 -0.63 15.38 -13.16
C PHE A 47 0.10 14.63 -12.06
N VAL A 48 1.42 14.47 -12.18
CA VAL A 48 2.24 13.77 -11.19
C VAL A 48 2.34 14.61 -9.91
N LEU A 49 2.69 15.89 -10.04
CA LEU A 49 2.79 16.80 -8.88
C LEU A 49 1.42 17.03 -8.22
N ALA A 50 0.36 17.14 -9.01
CA ALA A 50 -1.00 17.27 -8.48
C ALA A 50 -1.45 16.01 -7.71
N SER A 51 -1.10 14.82 -8.19
CA SER A 51 -1.38 13.55 -7.49
C SER A 51 -0.61 13.46 -6.17
N GLN A 52 0.66 13.87 -6.16
CA GLN A 52 1.47 13.91 -4.94
C GLN A 52 0.92 14.91 -3.92
N ALA A 53 0.62 16.14 -4.37
CA ALA A 53 0.06 17.18 -3.50
C ALA A 53 -1.30 16.77 -2.92
N ARG A 54 -2.13 16.08 -3.70
CA ARG A 54 -3.40 15.53 -3.21
C ARG A 54 -3.16 14.48 -2.12
N PHE A 55 -2.28 13.53 -2.35
CA PHE A 55 -1.96 12.49 -1.38
C PHE A 55 -1.35 13.08 -0.09
N GLU A 56 -0.44 14.04 -0.22
CA GLU A 56 0.12 14.76 0.92
C GLU A 56 -0.94 15.57 1.66
N GLY A 57 -1.89 16.19 0.94
CA GLY A 57 -2.99 16.97 1.52
C GLY A 57 -3.99 16.10 2.29
N GLU A 58 -4.37 14.95 1.72
CA GLU A 58 -5.28 13.99 2.37
C GLU A 58 -4.68 13.40 3.66
N LEU A 59 -3.35 13.25 3.71
CA LEU A 59 -2.63 12.68 4.86
C LEU A 59 -1.82 13.73 5.63
N GLN A 60 -2.12 15.02 5.44
CA GLN A 60 -1.33 16.10 6.02
C GLN A 60 -1.27 16.01 7.53
N GLY A 61 -0.04 15.90 8.01
CA GLY A 61 0.23 15.84 9.43
C GLY A 61 0.00 14.48 10.09
N GLN A 62 -0.55 13.48 9.40
CA GLN A 62 -0.81 12.14 9.94
C GLN A 62 0.46 11.35 10.23
N PHE A 63 1.57 11.67 9.58
CA PHE A 63 2.83 10.94 9.73
C PHE A 63 3.89 11.74 10.48
N ALA A 64 4.76 11.02 11.20
CA ALA A 64 6.03 11.49 11.74
C ALA A 64 7.18 10.74 11.06
N PHE A 65 8.34 11.40 10.95
CA PHE A 65 9.55 10.75 10.47
C PHE A 65 10.06 9.73 11.50
N ASP A 66 10.51 8.59 11.02
CA ASP A 66 11.19 7.56 11.80
C ASP A 66 12.46 7.10 11.07
N PRO A 67 13.64 7.12 11.70
CA PRO A 67 14.90 6.79 11.02
C PRO A 67 15.03 5.31 10.63
N ARG A 68 14.23 4.42 11.17
CA ARG A 68 14.23 2.99 10.84
C ARG A 68 13.17 2.63 9.82
N LEU A 69 12.01 3.28 9.86
CA LEU A 69 10.83 2.97 9.03
C LEU A 69 10.59 4.00 7.93
N GLY A 70 11.26 5.16 7.98
CA GLY A 70 11.02 6.30 7.12
C GLY A 70 9.88 7.16 7.64
N PHE A 71 8.74 6.56 7.93
CA PHE A 71 7.58 7.24 8.52
C PHE A 71 6.76 6.27 9.36
N VAL A 72 6.05 6.83 10.33
CA VAL A 72 5.10 6.14 11.21
C VAL A 72 3.88 7.03 11.43
N SER A 73 2.82 6.50 12.00
CA SER A 73 1.70 7.32 12.48
C SER A 73 2.19 8.32 13.53
N ARG A 74 1.83 9.61 13.34
CA ARG A 74 2.25 10.69 14.25
C ARG A 74 1.58 10.53 15.61
N PRO A 75 2.32 10.52 16.72
CA PRO A 75 1.74 10.62 18.04
C PRO A 75 0.83 11.83 18.20
N ASP A 76 -0.23 11.68 18.97
CA ASP A 76 -1.21 12.72 19.30
C ASP A 76 -1.89 13.42 18.10
N PHE A 77 -1.88 12.77 16.94
CA PHE A 77 -2.58 13.28 15.75
C PHE A 77 -4.09 13.27 15.96
N LYS A 78 -4.76 14.35 15.55
CA LYS A 78 -6.21 14.50 15.65
C LYS A 78 -6.79 14.93 14.31
N SER A 79 -7.85 14.26 13.90
CA SER A 79 -8.69 14.63 12.75
C SER A 79 -10.15 14.26 13.01
N ALA A 80 -11.02 14.60 12.09
CA ALA A 80 -12.43 14.22 12.17
C ALA A 80 -12.66 12.71 12.04
N GLU A 81 -11.77 12.01 11.32
CA GLU A 81 -11.95 10.60 10.96
C GLU A 81 -11.05 9.67 11.76
N ALA A 82 -9.80 10.09 12.02
CA ALA A 82 -8.80 9.25 12.64
C ALA A 82 -7.98 10.00 13.67
N ASN A 83 -7.79 9.39 14.82
CA ASN A 83 -7.00 9.93 15.91
C ASN A 83 -5.90 8.95 16.29
N HIS A 84 -4.75 9.48 16.73
CA HIS A 84 -3.67 8.66 17.30
C HIS A 84 -3.48 9.01 18.78
N ASP A 85 -3.06 8.02 19.55
CA ASP A 85 -2.63 8.22 20.92
C ASP A 85 -1.18 8.74 21.01
N ALA A 86 -0.71 8.97 22.22
CA ALA A 86 0.65 9.43 22.49
C ALA A 86 1.75 8.45 22.04
N SER A 87 1.41 7.19 21.76
CA SER A 87 2.32 6.17 21.25
C SER A 87 2.24 5.99 19.73
N GLY A 88 1.37 6.76 19.05
CA GLY A 88 1.15 6.68 17.61
C GLY A 88 0.23 5.53 17.18
N PHE A 89 -0.41 4.82 18.10
CA PHE A 89 -1.46 3.87 17.74
C PHE A 89 -2.73 4.60 17.32
N ARG A 90 -3.44 4.05 16.34
CA ARG A 90 -4.79 4.54 16.06
C ARG A 90 -5.68 4.32 17.28
N VAL A 91 -6.36 5.37 17.72
CA VAL A 91 -7.24 5.32 18.88
C VAL A 91 -8.35 4.29 18.66
N ILE A 92 -8.55 3.44 19.65
CA ILE A 92 -9.72 2.56 19.77
C ILE A 92 -10.55 3.10 20.92
N PRO A 93 -11.79 3.58 20.67
CA PRO A 93 -12.66 4.06 21.76
C PRO A 93 -12.91 2.95 22.77
N GLU A 94 -12.76 3.27 24.04
CA GLU A 94 -13.03 2.34 25.15
C GLU A 94 -14.33 2.76 25.84
N ASP A 95 -15.39 2.01 25.63
CA ASP A 95 -16.68 2.23 26.30
C ASP A 95 -16.71 1.65 27.72
N GLN A 96 -15.77 0.74 28.02
CA GLN A 96 -15.64 0.05 29.31
C GLN A 96 -14.17 -0.26 29.60
N ALA A 97 -13.83 -0.33 30.88
CA ALA A 97 -12.50 -0.77 31.30
C ALA A 97 -12.20 -2.19 30.78
N MET A 98 -11.09 -2.34 30.07
CA MET A 98 -10.65 -3.64 29.59
C MET A 98 -10.02 -4.48 30.70
N PRO A 99 -10.25 -5.79 30.74
CA PRO A 99 -9.56 -6.69 31.68
C PRO A 99 -8.04 -6.52 31.60
N ALA A 100 -7.37 -6.61 32.73
CA ALA A 100 -5.93 -6.60 32.78
C ALA A 100 -5.34 -7.81 32.03
N GLY A 101 -4.28 -7.59 31.26
CA GLY A 101 -3.60 -8.64 30.52
C GLY A 101 -2.77 -8.08 29.38
N ALA A 102 -1.92 -8.92 28.80
CA ALA A 102 -1.13 -8.54 27.64
C ALA A 102 -2.06 -8.27 26.44
N PRO A 103 -1.91 -7.12 25.75
CA PRO A 103 -2.78 -6.74 24.65
C PRO A 103 -2.59 -7.63 23.43
N ILE A 104 -3.53 -7.55 22.50
CA ILE A 104 -3.35 -7.99 21.11
C ILE A 104 -2.72 -6.83 20.36
N LEU A 105 -1.64 -7.08 19.62
CA LEU A 105 -1.08 -6.10 18.70
C LEU A 105 -1.54 -6.42 17.28
N ALA A 106 -2.28 -5.50 16.67
CA ALA A 106 -2.68 -5.52 15.28
C ALA A 106 -1.72 -4.65 14.47
N THR A 107 -0.98 -5.22 13.53
CA THR A 107 -0.10 -4.48 12.62
C THR A 107 -0.46 -4.76 11.17
N GLY A 108 -0.10 -3.86 10.27
CA GLY A 108 -0.41 -3.95 8.85
C GLY A 108 -0.34 -2.59 8.16
N ASP A 109 -0.95 -2.52 7.01
CA ASP A 109 -1.08 -1.34 6.17
C ASP A 109 -2.34 -0.51 6.48
N SER A 110 -2.85 0.21 5.48
CA SER A 110 -4.08 1.02 5.57
C SER A 110 -5.35 0.19 5.86
N PHE A 111 -5.38 -1.08 5.50
CA PHE A 111 -6.49 -1.98 5.80
C PHE A 111 -6.55 -2.35 7.28
N THR A 112 -5.41 -2.49 7.93
CA THR A 112 -5.32 -2.68 9.38
C THR A 112 -5.53 -1.37 10.13
N TYR A 113 -4.95 -0.28 9.64
CA TYR A 113 -5.20 1.06 10.16
C TYR A 113 -6.69 1.38 10.19
N GLY A 114 -7.43 0.96 9.15
CA GLY A 114 -8.84 1.28 8.93
C GLY A 114 -8.98 2.65 8.26
N ALA A 115 -8.28 2.87 7.15
CA ALA A 115 -8.45 4.10 6.37
C ALA A 115 -9.90 4.23 5.86
N GLU A 116 -10.36 5.47 5.68
CA GLU A 116 -11.71 5.83 5.23
C GLU A 116 -12.84 5.44 6.23
N ILE A 117 -12.51 5.10 7.48
CA ILE A 117 -13.52 4.80 8.51
C ILE A 117 -13.16 5.45 9.85
N ALA A 118 -14.17 5.81 10.65
CA ALA A 118 -13.97 6.38 11.98
C ALA A 118 -13.30 5.41 12.96
N ASP A 119 -12.65 5.91 14.00
CA ASP A 119 -11.81 5.17 14.94
C ASP A 119 -12.45 3.87 15.48
N GLY A 120 -13.72 3.91 15.87
CA GLY A 120 -14.46 2.74 16.35
C GLY A 120 -14.87 1.74 15.27
N GLY A 121 -14.73 2.07 14.00
CA GLY A 121 -15.19 1.26 12.87
C GLY A 121 -14.11 0.34 12.28
N SER A 122 -12.84 0.50 12.64
CA SER A 122 -11.76 -0.36 12.13
C SER A 122 -11.87 -1.78 12.70
N TRP A 123 -11.42 -2.79 11.92
CA TRP A 123 -11.48 -4.17 12.39
C TRP A 123 -10.73 -4.41 13.72
N PRO A 124 -9.60 -3.72 14.04
CA PRO A 124 -8.98 -3.85 15.36
C PRO A 124 -9.87 -3.32 16.49
N ALA A 125 -10.61 -2.23 16.25
CA ALA A 125 -11.55 -1.69 17.26
C ALA A 125 -12.72 -2.64 17.48
N LEU A 126 -13.29 -3.20 16.41
CA LEU A 126 -14.37 -4.18 16.48
C LEU A 126 -13.91 -5.50 17.11
N LEU A 127 -12.66 -5.92 16.86
CA LEU A 127 -12.05 -7.08 17.48
C LEU A 127 -11.89 -6.88 18.99
N GLN A 128 -11.47 -5.69 19.46
CA GLN A 128 -11.43 -5.34 20.89
C GLN A 128 -12.80 -5.47 21.52
N ALA A 129 -13.82 -4.92 20.89
CA ALA A 129 -15.20 -4.98 21.38
C ALA A 129 -15.72 -6.40 21.48
N ASP A 130 -15.42 -7.26 20.50
CA ASP A 130 -15.88 -8.65 20.44
C ASP A 130 -15.16 -9.58 21.43
N LEU A 131 -13.82 -9.48 21.51
CA LEU A 131 -13.01 -10.33 22.39
C LEU A 131 -12.96 -9.82 23.85
N LYS A 132 -13.42 -8.60 24.13
CA LYS A 132 -13.25 -7.94 25.43
C LYS A 132 -11.81 -7.95 25.92
N ARG A 133 -10.88 -7.77 25.00
CA ARG A 133 -9.43 -7.77 25.24
C ARG A 133 -8.80 -6.59 24.54
N LYS A 134 -7.89 -5.87 25.23
CA LYS A 134 -7.23 -4.70 24.67
C LYS A 134 -6.53 -5.02 23.37
N VAL A 135 -6.77 -4.19 22.34
CA VAL A 135 -6.12 -4.24 21.03
C VAL A 135 -5.37 -2.93 20.81
N LEU A 136 -4.12 -3.03 20.38
CA LEU A 136 -3.31 -1.90 19.93
C LEU A 136 -3.34 -1.89 18.40
N ASN A 137 -3.88 -0.84 17.81
CA ASN A 137 -3.92 -0.72 16.35
C ASN A 137 -2.66 0.00 15.84
N GLY A 138 -1.66 -0.78 15.48
CA GLY A 138 -0.38 -0.35 14.90
C GLY A 138 -0.35 -0.41 13.36
N GLY A 139 -1.50 -0.41 12.69
CA GLY A 139 -1.56 -0.27 11.23
C GLY A 139 -1.05 1.10 10.78
N VAL A 140 -0.34 1.16 9.64
CA VAL A 140 0.18 2.41 9.08
C VAL A 140 -0.14 2.48 7.59
N VAL A 141 -0.81 3.54 7.18
CA VAL A 141 -1.20 3.76 5.77
C VAL A 141 0.03 3.76 4.87
N GLY A 142 0.00 2.92 3.83
CA GLY A 142 1.03 2.89 2.80
C GLY A 142 2.26 2.04 3.11
N PHE A 143 2.29 1.31 4.20
CA PHE A 143 3.38 0.36 4.46
C PHE A 143 3.42 -0.75 3.41
N GLY A 144 4.63 -1.21 3.09
CA GLY A 144 4.87 -2.49 2.45
C GLY A 144 5.11 -3.59 3.47
N LEU A 145 5.14 -4.85 3.05
CA LEU A 145 5.33 -6.01 3.94
C LEU A 145 6.64 -5.91 4.74
N ASP A 146 7.68 -5.36 4.15
CA ASP A 146 8.97 -5.06 4.78
C ASP A 146 8.82 -4.12 5.99
N GLN A 147 8.08 -3.01 5.82
CA GLN A 147 7.83 -2.06 6.90
C GLN A 147 6.88 -2.63 7.96
N ILE A 148 5.87 -3.41 7.54
CA ILE A 148 4.95 -4.10 8.48
C ILE A 148 5.74 -4.98 9.44
N VAL A 149 6.66 -5.79 8.93
CA VAL A 149 7.49 -6.68 9.76
C VAL A 149 8.42 -5.88 10.67
N LEU A 150 9.15 -4.89 10.14
CA LEU A 150 10.05 -4.05 10.93
C LEU A 150 9.31 -3.27 12.02
N HIS A 151 8.11 -2.77 11.72
CA HIS A 151 7.29 -2.05 12.69
C HIS A 151 6.77 -2.98 13.79
N THR A 152 6.32 -4.17 13.41
CA THR A 152 5.90 -5.21 14.37
C THR A 152 7.02 -5.53 15.35
N GLU A 153 8.27 -5.68 14.88
CA GLU A 153 9.42 -5.90 15.74
C GLU A 153 9.63 -4.79 16.76
N GLN A 154 9.54 -3.52 16.33
CA GLN A 154 9.68 -2.38 17.24
C GLN A 154 8.57 -2.36 18.30
N LEU A 155 7.32 -2.57 17.86
CA LEU A 155 6.16 -2.53 18.75
C LEU A 155 6.15 -3.70 19.74
N VAL A 156 6.59 -4.90 19.34
CA VAL A 156 6.69 -6.06 20.24
C VAL A 156 7.64 -5.77 21.40
N VAL A 157 8.79 -5.16 21.12
CA VAL A 157 9.76 -4.80 22.18
C VAL A 157 9.20 -3.73 23.11
N ARG A 158 8.51 -2.73 22.55
CA ARG A 158 7.97 -1.60 23.32
C ARG A 158 6.76 -1.97 24.16
N ASP A 159 5.78 -2.66 23.57
CA ASP A 159 4.43 -2.82 24.11
C ASP A 159 4.14 -4.22 24.67
N ARG A 160 5.03 -5.18 24.47
CA ARG A 160 4.99 -6.55 25.00
C ARG A 160 3.62 -7.23 24.84
N PRO A 161 3.08 -7.34 23.62
CA PRO A 161 1.79 -7.97 23.39
C PRO A 161 1.82 -9.47 23.73
N GLY A 162 0.65 -10.02 24.01
CA GLY A 162 0.51 -11.47 24.23
C GLY A 162 0.08 -12.22 22.96
N LEU A 163 -0.31 -11.51 21.91
CA LEU A 163 -0.77 -12.06 20.64
C LEU A 163 -0.54 -11.03 19.52
N LEU A 164 -0.10 -11.51 18.36
CA LEU A 164 0.03 -10.71 17.14
C LEU A 164 -1.07 -11.05 16.15
N VAL A 165 -1.66 -10.03 15.52
CA VAL A 165 -2.49 -10.16 14.33
C VAL A 165 -1.87 -9.27 13.25
N VAL A 166 -1.34 -9.87 12.20
CA VAL A 166 -0.62 -9.16 11.14
C VAL A 166 -1.43 -9.22 9.87
N GLY A 167 -2.06 -8.10 9.51
CA GLY A 167 -2.82 -7.95 8.27
C GLY A 167 -1.95 -7.44 7.13
N PHE A 168 -2.18 -7.93 5.92
CA PHE A 168 -1.52 -7.46 4.71
C PHE A 168 -2.42 -7.65 3.49
N ILE A 169 -2.14 -6.91 2.42
CA ILE A 169 -2.67 -7.11 1.07
C ILE A 169 -1.53 -7.48 0.10
N ALA A 170 -1.83 -8.09 -1.03
CA ALA A 170 -0.80 -8.46 -2.02
C ALA A 170 0.03 -7.27 -2.50
N ASP A 171 -0.57 -6.07 -2.53
CA ASP A 171 0.10 -4.85 -2.93
C ASP A 171 1.28 -4.45 -2.02
N ASP A 172 1.29 -4.91 -0.77
CA ASP A 172 2.39 -4.67 0.17
C ASP A 172 3.68 -5.36 -0.25
N LEU A 173 3.59 -6.47 -1.00
CA LEU A 173 4.75 -7.11 -1.65
C LEU A 173 5.37 -6.17 -2.68
N ARG A 174 4.54 -5.56 -3.54
CA ARG A 174 5.01 -4.62 -4.54
C ARG A 174 5.62 -3.37 -3.90
N ARG A 175 5.02 -2.84 -2.83
CA ARG A 175 5.57 -1.70 -2.06
C ARG A 175 6.93 -2.02 -1.44
N SER A 176 7.22 -3.28 -1.13
CA SER A 176 8.52 -3.70 -0.61
C SER A 176 9.65 -3.61 -1.64
N GLU A 177 9.35 -3.42 -2.93
CA GLU A 177 10.34 -3.26 -4.00
C GLU A 177 10.92 -1.84 -4.09
N TYR A 178 10.41 -0.91 -3.29
CA TYR A 178 10.73 0.51 -3.37
C TYR A 178 11.49 0.99 -2.13
N ARG A 179 12.46 1.90 -2.35
CA ARG A 179 13.05 2.69 -1.26
C ARG A 179 12.34 4.01 -1.02
N ARG A 180 11.45 4.43 -1.94
CA ARG A 180 10.67 5.67 -1.85
C ARG A 180 9.29 5.47 -2.45
N LEU A 181 8.25 5.91 -1.73
CA LEU A 181 6.86 5.97 -2.19
C LEU A 181 6.17 7.21 -1.60
N TRP A 182 5.27 7.82 -2.38
CA TRP A 182 4.49 9.00 -1.96
C TRP A 182 5.33 10.10 -1.32
N GLY A 183 6.47 10.39 -1.94
CA GLY A 183 7.38 11.40 -1.44
C GLY A 183 8.20 11.02 -0.21
N LYS A 184 8.01 9.84 0.38
CA LYS A 184 8.68 9.40 1.61
C LYS A 184 9.70 8.31 1.31
N GLU A 185 10.93 8.49 1.81
CA GLU A 185 11.94 7.43 1.82
C GLU A 185 11.56 6.37 2.83
N LYS A 186 11.95 5.12 2.56
CA LYS A 186 11.66 3.98 3.42
C LYS A 186 12.80 2.96 3.38
N PRO A 187 12.93 2.10 4.39
CA PRO A 187 13.81 0.93 4.33
C PRO A 187 13.30 -0.04 3.26
N TYR A 188 14.16 -0.96 2.86
CA TYR A 188 13.78 -2.12 2.07
C TYR A 188 14.70 -3.31 2.40
N PHE A 189 14.27 -4.51 2.07
CA PHE A 189 15.12 -5.69 2.14
C PHE A 189 15.59 -6.06 0.74
N ASP A 190 16.88 -6.36 0.65
CA ASP A 190 17.49 -7.04 -0.48
C ASP A 190 17.71 -8.50 -0.11
N LEU A 191 17.85 -9.39 -1.10
CA LEU A 191 18.18 -10.79 -0.87
C LEU A 191 19.65 -11.02 -1.24
N ALA A 192 20.47 -11.28 -0.22
CA ALA A 192 21.85 -11.74 -0.41
C ALA A 192 21.94 -13.22 0.01
N ASP A 193 22.28 -14.10 -0.93
CA ASP A 193 22.34 -15.55 -0.70
C ASP A 193 21.02 -16.11 -0.11
N GLY A 194 19.87 -15.60 -0.57
CA GLY A 194 18.55 -16.00 -0.11
C GLY A 194 18.15 -15.46 1.28
N LYS A 195 19.00 -14.65 1.92
CA LYS A 195 18.73 -14.05 3.23
C LYS A 195 18.34 -12.58 3.08
N PRO A 196 17.34 -12.10 3.86
CA PRO A 196 16.92 -10.72 3.81
C PRO A 196 17.97 -9.82 4.49
N VAL A 197 18.51 -8.88 3.73
CA VAL A 197 19.47 -7.87 4.20
C VAL A 197 18.79 -6.51 4.19
N LEU A 198 18.68 -5.89 5.37
CA LEU A 198 18.07 -4.59 5.52
C LEU A 198 18.93 -3.49 4.90
N ARG A 199 18.33 -2.65 4.07
CA ARG A 199 18.96 -1.54 3.36
C ARG A 199 18.26 -0.23 3.66
N ASN A 200 18.94 0.88 3.35
CA ASN A 200 18.45 2.24 3.53
C ASN A 200 18.06 2.57 4.99
N VAL A 201 18.85 2.08 5.94
CA VAL A 201 18.70 2.38 7.38
C VAL A 201 20.06 2.84 7.92
N PRO A 202 20.11 4.00 8.62
CA PRO A 202 19.00 4.89 8.90
C PRO A 202 18.47 5.57 7.62
N VAL A 203 17.14 5.76 7.56
CA VAL A 203 16.50 6.47 6.46
C VAL A 203 16.89 7.95 6.53
N SER A 204 17.20 8.54 5.39
CA SER A 204 17.47 9.99 5.32
C SER A 204 16.19 10.75 4.98
N PRO A 205 15.79 11.75 5.77
CA PRO A 205 14.63 12.59 5.46
C PRO A 205 14.87 13.45 4.21
N ASP A 206 16.13 13.76 3.90
CA ASP A 206 16.55 14.66 2.81
C ASP A 206 17.03 13.92 1.55
N ALA A 207 16.71 12.62 1.42
CA ALA A 207 17.16 11.84 0.28
C ALA A 207 16.61 12.40 -1.03
N THR A 208 17.51 12.68 -1.98
CA THR A 208 17.16 13.27 -3.27
C THR A 208 16.60 12.23 -4.24
N ILE A 209 15.60 12.64 -5.01
CA ILE A 209 15.10 11.85 -6.14
C ILE A 209 16.19 11.86 -7.23
N PRO A 210 16.48 10.72 -7.89
CA PRO A 210 17.34 10.70 -9.07
C PRO A 210 16.91 11.73 -10.10
N TRP A 211 17.89 12.42 -10.69
CA TRP A 211 17.64 13.59 -11.55
C TRP A 211 16.79 13.22 -12.78
N ASP A 212 17.01 12.05 -13.37
CA ASP A 212 16.28 11.51 -14.52
C ASP A 212 14.80 11.32 -14.20
N LEU A 213 14.47 10.74 -13.06
CA LEU A 213 13.09 10.60 -12.59
C LEU A 213 12.44 11.95 -12.29
N ARG A 214 13.22 12.91 -11.75
CA ARG A 214 12.73 14.27 -11.51
C ARG A 214 12.41 14.96 -12.82
N VAL A 215 13.34 14.95 -13.79
CA VAL A 215 13.12 15.54 -15.12
C VAL A 215 11.93 14.91 -15.81
N LEU A 216 11.81 13.58 -15.77
CA LEU A 216 10.66 12.88 -16.35
C LEU A 216 9.33 13.42 -15.80
N ARG A 217 9.23 13.62 -14.49
CA ARG A 217 8.01 14.11 -13.84
C ARG A 217 7.78 15.60 -14.08
N ASP A 218 8.81 16.42 -13.95
CA ASP A 218 8.70 17.86 -14.06
C ASP A 218 8.37 18.30 -15.50
N VAL A 219 8.94 17.61 -16.50
CA VAL A 219 8.77 17.93 -17.92
C VAL A 219 7.53 17.20 -18.52
N PHE A 220 7.40 15.90 -18.29
CA PHE A 220 6.39 15.08 -18.95
C PHE A 220 5.10 14.91 -18.13
N GLY A 221 5.11 15.26 -16.86
CA GLY A 221 3.93 15.20 -16.00
C GLY A 221 2.78 16.13 -16.44
N TRP A 222 3.03 17.07 -17.34
CA TRP A 222 2.01 17.97 -17.92
C TRP A 222 1.18 17.32 -19.04
N SER A 223 1.62 16.20 -19.61
CA SER A 223 0.93 15.55 -20.71
C SER A 223 -0.20 14.65 -20.21
N ALA A 224 -1.43 14.96 -20.62
CA ALA A 224 -2.59 14.11 -20.38
C ALA A 224 -2.53 12.79 -21.16
N LEU A 225 -1.92 12.83 -22.36
CA LEU A 225 -1.68 11.64 -23.17
C LEU A 225 -0.72 10.70 -22.47
N LEU A 226 0.45 11.19 -22.00
CA LEU A 226 1.43 10.38 -21.30
C LEU A 226 0.88 9.85 -19.97
N GLU A 227 0.18 10.68 -19.21
CA GLU A 227 -0.51 10.25 -17.97
C GLU A 227 -1.47 9.09 -18.25
N THR A 228 -2.23 9.16 -19.36
CA THR A 228 -3.16 8.08 -19.75
C THR A 228 -2.42 6.80 -20.14
N ILE A 229 -1.30 6.92 -20.86
CA ILE A 229 -0.45 5.77 -21.22
C ILE A 229 0.16 5.17 -19.97
N MET A 230 0.77 5.98 -19.11
CA MET A 230 1.46 5.50 -17.90
C MET A 230 0.52 4.84 -16.89
N ARG A 231 -0.74 5.27 -16.84
CA ARG A 231 -1.77 4.58 -16.04
C ARG A 231 -2.11 3.18 -16.57
N ARG A 232 -1.96 2.93 -17.89
CA ARG A 232 -2.33 1.65 -18.51
C ARG A 232 -1.18 0.66 -18.58
N VAL A 233 0.03 1.15 -18.88
CA VAL A 233 1.19 0.30 -19.17
C VAL A 233 2.33 0.49 -18.17
N GLY A 234 2.35 1.61 -17.45
CA GLY A 234 3.35 1.93 -16.43
C GLY A 234 3.02 1.36 -15.06
N ASP A 235 3.97 1.50 -14.14
CA ASP A 235 3.73 1.24 -12.73
C ASP A 235 3.17 2.51 -12.07
N PRO A 236 1.98 2.48 -11.46
CA PRO A 236 1.39 3.65 -10.81
C PRO A 236 2.27 4.20 -9.68
N TYR A 237 3.05 3.36 -9.01
CA TYR A 237 3.96 3.81 -7.97
C TYR A 237 5.16 4.58 -8.53
N GLU A 238 5.72 4.16 -9.65
CA GLU A 238 6.82 4.88 -10.30
C GLU A 238 6.36 6.22 -10.86
N TRP A 239 5.17 6.26 -11.44
CA TRP A 239 4.64 7.47 -12.07
C TRP A 239 3.94 8.40 -11.07
N GLN A 240 2.81 7.99 -10.50
CA GLN A 240 1.97 8.87 -9.69
C GLN A 240 2.49 9.07 -8.26
N ALA A 241 2.99 8.03 -7.62
CA ALA A 241 3.46 8.08 -6.25
C ALA A 241 4.93 8.49 -6.12
N ALA A 242 5.56 8.93 -7.22
CA ALA A 242 6.98 9.29 -7.24
C ALA A 242 7.89 8.19 -6.67
N GLY A 243 7.53 6.94 -6.90
CA GLY A 243 8.27 5.79 -6.42
C GLY A 243 9.69 5.71 -6.99
N VAL A 244 10.62 5.26 -6.16
CA VAL A 244 11.97 4.88 -6.59
C VAL A 244 12.13 3.40 -6.31
N ARG A 245 11.94 2.60 -7.37
CA ARG A 245 12.11 1.16 -7.32
C ARG A 245 13.59 0.80 -7.20
N VAL A 246 13.91 -0.16 -6.36
CA VAL A 246 15.28 -0.65 -6.13
C VAL A 246 15.41 -2.15 -6.33
N LEU A 247 14.31 -2.87 -6.31
CA LEU A 247 14.29 -4.31 -6.61
C LEU A 247 13.56 -4.54 -7.95
N PRO A 248 13.87 -5.61 -8.69
CA PRO A 248 13.12 -5.99 -9.87
C PRO A 248 11.61 -6.17 -9.59
N ARG A 249 10.77 -5.95 -10.60
CA ARG A 249 9.33 -6.22 -10.49
C ARG A 249 9.08 -7.68 -10.14
N GLY A 250 8.24 -7.90 -9.13
CA GLY A 250 7.92 -9.23 -8.61
C GLY A 250 8.91 -9.75 -7.56
N ALA A 251 10.02 -9.06 -7.32
CA ALA A 251 10.99 -9.47 -6.28
C ALA A 251 10.42 -9.39 -4.86
N GLY A 252 9.38 -8.56 -4.63
CA GLY A 252 8.69 -8.50 -3.36
C GLY A 252 8.10 -9.84 -2.92
N GLU A 253 7.67 -10.68 -3.87
CA GLU A 253 7.16 -12.01 -3.57
C GLU A 253 8.27 -12.96 -3.01
N ALA A 254 9.49 -12.83 -3.50
CA ALA A 254 10.63 -13.60 -3.00
C ALA A 254 10.99 -13.22 -1.54
N LEU A 255 10.63 -12.02 -1.09
CA LEU A 255 10.81 -11.58 0.29
C LEU A 255 9.77 -12.20 1.25
N ALA A 256 8.66 -12.75 0.76
CA ALA A 256 7.55 -13.19 1.61
C ALA A 256 7.99 -14.22 2.65
N CYS A 257 8.62 -15.33 2.24
CA CYS A 257 9.04 -16.36 3.19
C CYS A 257 10.11 -15.86 4.17
N PRO A 258 11.22 -15.21 3.74
CA PRO A 258 12.18 -14.64 4.66
C PRO A 258 11.60 -13.63 5.68
N LEU A 259 10.62 -12.82 5.27
CA LEU A 259 9.95 -11.88 6.17
C LEU A 259 9.01 -12.60 7.15
N MET A 260 8.31 -13.64 6.72
CA MET A 260 7.49 -14.47 7.61
C MET A 260 8.34 -15.25 8.62
N GLU A 261 9.49 -15.80 8.23
CA GLU A 261 10.44 -16.42 9.14
C GLU A 261 10.96 -15.42 10.18
N ARG A 262 11.26 -14.20 9.75
CA ARG A 262 11.67 -13.12 10.64
C ARG A 262 10.58 -12.74 11.65
N LEU A 263 9.32 -12.66 11.21
CA LEU A 263 8.17 -12.40 12.06
C LEU A 263 7.96 -13.54 13.08
N ALA A 264 8.07 -14.81 12.64
CA ALA A 264 7.97 -15.98 13.49
C ALA A 264 9.06 -16.02 14.57
N GLY A 265 10.25 -15.50 14.27
CA GLY A 265 11.36 -15.35 15.19
C GLY A 265 11.07 -14.49 16.43
N LEU A 266 9.98 -13.72 16.45
CA LEU A 266 9.52 -12.97 17.62
C LEU A 266 8.98 -13.89 18.75
N GLY A 267 8.69 -15.16 18.44
CA GLY A 267 8.31 -16.18 19.42
C GLY A 267 6.95 -15.95 20.09
N LEU A 268 6.08 -15.14 19.49
CA LEU A 268 4.73 -14.85 19.99
C LEU A 268 3.67 -15.65 19.23
N PRO A 269 2.54 -15.99 19.87
CA PRO A 269 1.38 -16.45 19.14
C PRO A 269 1.00 -15.44 18.08
N THR A 270 0.92 -15.87 16.81
CA THR A 270 0.73 -14.98 15.67
C THR A 270 -0.35 -15.53 14.75
N LEU A 271 -1.23 -14.64 14.28
CA LEU A 271 -2.18 -14.87 13.21
C LEU A 271 -1.86 -13.92 12.06
N VAL A 272 -1.46 -14.45 10.92
CA VAL A 272 -1.24 -13.68 9.69
C VAL A 272 -2.52 -13.71 8.87
N VAL A 273 -3.02 -12.52 8.49
CA VAL A 273 -4.33 -12.32 7.87
C VAL A 273 -4.13 -11.77 6.47
N GLY A 274 -4.49 -12.54 5.45
CA GLY A 274 -4.55 -12.07 4.07
C GLY A 274 -5.84 -11.29 3.83
N LEU A 275 -5.68 -10.00 3.54
CA LEU A 275 -6.76 -9.07 3.21
C LEU A 275 -6.77 -8.83 1.68
N TYR A 276 -7.86 -8.28 1.17
CA TYR A 276 -8.04 -8.07 -0.28
C TYR A 276 -8.61 -6.70 -0.58
N ALA A 277 -8.12 -6.09 -1.66
CA ALA A 277 -8.61 -4.82 -2.16
C ALA A 277 -9.81 -4.97 -3.12
N PRO A 278 -10.64 -3.94 -3.32
CA PRO A 278 -11.85 -3.97 -4.13
C PRO A 278 -11.71 -4.52 -5.56
N PRO A 279 -10.60 -4.27 -6.29
CA PRO A 279 -10.47 -4.74 -7.66
C PRO A 279 -10.68 -6.25 -7.83
N VAL A 280 -10.42 -7.05 -6.79
CA VAL A 280 -10.65 -8.50 -6.80
C VAL A 280 -12.13 -8.85 -7.09
N TRP A 281 -13.07 -7.97 -6.75
CA TRP A 281 -14.51 -8.20 -6.95
C TRP A 281 -15.15 -7.26 -7.97
N ASN A 282 -14.58 -6.08 -8.21
CA ASN A 282 -15.20 -5.03 -9.00
C ASN A 282 -14.92 -5.12 -10.51
N LEU A 283 -14.12 -6.10 -10.94
CA LEU A 283 -13.72 -6.27 -12.34
C LEU A 283 -14.19 -7.65 -12.86
N ASP A 284 -15.01 -7.63 -13.93
CA ASP A 284 -15.42 -8.82 -14.67
C ASP A 284 -15.35 -8.53 -16.18
N PRO A 285 -14.58 -9.29 -16.98
CA PRO A 285 -13.74 -10.40 -16.55
C PRO A 285 -12.56 -9.97 -15.69
N ARG A 286 -12.13 -10.82 -14.78
CA ARG A 286 -10.98 -10.55 -13.91
C ARG A 286 -9.70 -10.48 -14.75
N PRO A 287 -8.98 -9.35 -14.74
CA PRO A 287 -7.69 -9.27 -15.41
C PRO A 287 -6.65 -10.18 -14.73
N PRO A 288 -5.60 -10.62 -15.48
CA PRO A 288 -4.60 -11.55 -14.95
C PRO A 288 -3.92 -11.12 -13.64
N TRP A 289 -3.73 -9.82 -13.43
CA TRP A 289 -3.09 -9.30 -12.23
C TRP A 289 -3.92 -9.51 -10.94
N ILE A 290 -5.25 -9.62 -11.04
CA ILE A 290 -6.12 -9.96 -9.89
C ILE A 290 -5.98 -11.43 -9.50
N VAL A 291 -5.81 -12.30 -10.46
CA VAL A 291 -5.52 -13.71 -10.20
C VAL A 291 -4.18 -13.80 -9.47
N ASP A 292 -3.20 -12.99 -9.87
CA ASP A 292 -1.92 -12.90 -9.19
C ASP A 292 -2.04 -12.37 -7.75
N GLU A 293 -2.89 -11.38 -7.48
CA GLU A 293 -3.11 -10.89 -6.10
C GLU A 293 -3.63 -12.00 -5.18
N ILE A 294 -4.59 -12.80 -5.63
CA ILE A 294 -5.10 -13.95 -4.85
C ILE A 294 -4.00 -14.98 -4.64
N ARG A 295 -3.24 -15.31 -5.70
CA ARG A 295 -2.12 -16.24 -5.63
C ARG A 295 -1.03 -15.74 -4.70
N GLN A 296 -0.64 -14.47 -4.81
CA GLN A 296 0.38 -13.84 -3.99
C GLN A 296 -0.02 -13.79 -2.52
N THR A 297 -1.25 -13.42 -2.19
CA THR A 297 -1.77 -13.46 -0.82
C THR A 297 -1.65 -14.86 -0.24
N ARG A 298 -2.08 -15.89 -0.98
CA ARG A 298 -1.99 -17.29 -0.54
C ARG A 298 -0.55 -17.78 -0.41
N ALA A 299 0.37 -17.29 -1.26
CA ALA A 299 1.81 -17.60 -1.14
C ALA A 299 2.40 -17.04 0.17
N VAL A 300 2.08 -15.81 0.55
CA VAL A 300 2.50 -15.24 1.85
C VAL A 300 1.93 -16.06 3.01
N LEU A 301 0.63 -16.40 2.97
CA LEU A 301 0.00 -17.23 4.00
C LEU A 301 0.66 -18.61 4.10
N ALA A 302 1.03 -19.21 2.97
CA ALA A 302 1.76 -20.48 2.95
C ALA A 302 3.15 -20.34 3.61
N CYS A 303 3.88 -19.23 3.35
CA CYS A 303 5.13 -18.93 4.03
C CYS A 303 4.95 -18.77 5.56
N ALA A 304 3.90 -18.07 5.99
CA ALA A 304 3.58 -17.90 7.40
C ALA A 304 3.24 -19.23 8.08
N ALA A 305 2.44 -20.08 7.44
CA ALA A 305 2.10 -21.42 7.93
C ALA A 305 3.35 -22.32 8.03
N LYS A 306 4.23 -22.26 7.02
CA LYS A 306 5.51 -22.98 7.03
C LYS A 306 6.43 -22.53 8.17
N ALA A 307 6.38 -21.23 8.52
CA ALA A 307 7.11 -20.68 9.65
C ALA A 307 6.41 -20.95 11.02
N GLY A 308 5.35 -21.76 11.05
CA GLY A 308 4.68 -22.20 12.28
C GLY A 308 3.64 -21.22 12.83
N MET A 309 3.32 -20.15 12.11
CA MET A 309 2.30 -19.19 12.51
C MET A 309 0.89 -19.63 12.06
N GLY A 310 -0.14 -19.10 12.72
CA GLY A 310 -1.51 -19.23 12.26
C GLY A 310 -1.80 -18.34 11.06
N THR A 311 -2.72 -18.76 10.22
CA THR A 311 -3.10 -18.02 9.00
C THR A 311 -4.60 -17.92 8.83
N LEU A 312 -5.06 -16.82 8.23
CA LEU A 312 -6.45 -16.59 7.86
C LEU A 312 -6.49 -15.96 6.45
N ASP A 313 -7.04 -16.71 5.49
CA ASP A 313 -7.41 -16.18 4.17
C ASP A 313 -8.84 -15.62 4.24
N THR A 314 -9.00 -14.30 4.09
CA THR A 314 -10.31 -13.66 4.19
C THR A 314 -11.09 -13.66 2.86
N TYR A 315 -10.54 -14.25 1.79
CA TYR A 315 -11.16 -14.26 0.46
C TYR A 315 -12.61 -14.74 0.50
N GLU A 316 -12.84 -15.95 1.05
CA GLU A 316 -14.17 -16.54 1.10
C GLU A 316 -15.17 -15.74 1.98
N THR A 317 -14.67 -15.09 3.03
CA THR A 317 -15.47 -14.24 3.91
C THR A 317 -16.02 -13.03 3.14
N ILE A 318 -15.19 -12.42 2.33
CA ILE A 318 -15.52 -11.23 1.54
C ILE A 318 -16.29 -11.63 0.27
N ASP A 319 -15.87 -12.70 -0.44
CA ASP A 319 -16.49 -13.15 -1.69
C ASP A 319 -17.99 -13.48 -1.52
N ARG A 320 -18.32 -14.22 -0.46
CA ARG A 320 -19.74 -14.52 -0.14
C ARG A 320 -20.58 -13.28 0.09
N ALA A 321 -19.97 -12.27 0.70
CA ALA A 321 -20.66 -11.02 1.00
C ALA A 321 -20.73 -10.08 -0.22
N ALA A 322 -19.68 -10.05 -1.06
CA ALA A 322 -19.65 -9.24 -2.28
C ALA A 322 -20.67 -9.70 -3.32
N LYS A 323 -21.03 -10.98 -3.31
CA LYS A 323 -22.02 -11.59 -4.23
C LYS A 323 -23.46 -11.51 -3.75
N ASP A 324 -23.72 -10.97 -2.57
CA ASP A 324 -25.08 -10.87 -2.02
C ASP A 324 -25.72 -9.51 -2.41
N PRO A 325 -26.64 -9.46 -3.38
CA PRO A 325 -27.18 -8.21 -3.93
C PRO A 325 -28.05 -7.40 -2.95
N GLY A 326 -28.37 -7.95 -1.78
CA GLY A 326 -29.21 -7.28 -0.78
C GLY A 326 -28.45 -6.64 0.37
N LYS A 327 -27.11 -6.67 0.39
CA LYS A 327 -26.30 -6.21 1.53
C LYS A 327 -25.54 -4.93 1.27
N ALA A 328 -25.23 -4.24 2.36
CA ALA A 328 -24.42 -3.01 2.33
C ALA A 328 -23.07 -3.27 1.65
N ALA A 329 -22.61 -2.30 0.88
CA ALA A 329 -21.32 -2.37 0.21
C ALA A 329 -20.19 -2.69 1.21
N ILE A 330 -19.32 -3.62 0.84
CA ILE A 330 -18.21 -4.09 1.67
C ILE A 330 -17.02 -3.14 1.61
N PHE A 331 -16.94 -2.40 0.52
CA PHE A 331 -15.90 -1.41 0.29
C PHE A 331 -16.53 -0.04 0.05
N PHE A 332 -15.82 1.01 0.44
CA PHE A 332 -16.07 2.36 -0.04
C PHE A 332 -15.44 2.53 -1.44
N ASN A 333 -14.44 3.39 -1.58
CA ASN A 333 -13.70 3.56 -2.83
C ASN A 333 -12.61 2.49 -2.98
N PHE A 334 -11.67 2.46 -2.04
CA PHE A 334 -10.53 1.54 -2.05
C PHE A 334 -10.45 0.69 -0.78
N HIS A 335 -10.87 1.19 0.38
CA HIS A 335 -10.79 0.49 1.66
C HIS A 335 -12.15 -0.11 2.07
N MET A 336 -12.10 -0.96 3.10
CA MET A 336 -13.27 -1.63 3.62
C MET A 336 -14.26 -0.67 4.26
N SER A 337 -15.54 -0.83 3.96
CA SER A 337 -16.64 -0.17 4.66
C SER A 337 -16.79 -0.66 6.11
N ALA A 338 -17.71 -0.08 6.86
CA ALA A 338 -18.07 -0.58 8.20
C ALA A 338 -18.48 -2.06 8.18
N GLU A 339 -19.23 -2.49 7.12
CA GLU A 339 -19.61 -3.88 6.93
C GLU A 339 -18.41 -4.77 6.66
N GLY A 340 -17.50 -4.35 5.77
CA GLY A 340 -16.25 -5.08 5.49
C GLY A 340 -15.40 -5.26 6.75
N ASN A 341 -15.16 -4.19 7.49
CA ASN A 341 -14.41 -4.24 8.74
C ASN A 341 -15.06 -5.16 9.78
N ARG A 342 -16.41 -5.14 9.91
CA ARG A 342 -17.11 -6.01 10.84
C ARG A 342 -16.96 -7.50 10.50
N ARG A 343 -17.02 -7.86 9.21
CA ARG A 343 -16.82 -9.24 8.78
C ARG A 343 -15.41 -9.74 9.00
N ILE A 344 -14.44 -8.88 8.72
CA ILE A 344 -13.02 -9.20 8.98
C ILE A 344 -12.77 -9.36 10.48
N ALA A 345 -13.29 -8.46 11.32
CA ALA A 345 -13.17 -8.58 12.78
C ALA A 345 -13.76 -9.88 13.30
N ALA A 346 -14.97 -10.26 12.84
CA ALA A 346 -15.61 -11.50 13.24
C ALA A 346 -14.79 -12.73 12.82
N ALA A 347 -14.29 -12.78 11.57
CA ALA A 347 -13.46 -13.88 11.09
C ALA A 347 -12.15 -14.02 11.89
N ILE A 348 -11.51 -12.89 12.23
CA ILE A 348 -10.30 -12.88 13.07
C ILE A 348 -10.63 -13.35 14.50
N ALA A 349 -11.73 -12.89 15.08
CA ALA A 349 -12.15 -13.30 16.41
C ALA A 349 -12.42 -14.83 16.48
N ASP A 350 -13.12 -15.37 15.48
CA ASP A 350 -13.38 -16.80 15.38
C ASP A 350 -12.08 -17.62 15.21
N ALA A 351 -11.16 -17.14 14.40
CA ALA A 351 -9.84 -17.74 14.25
C ALA A 351 -9.03 -17.74 15.56
N ILE A 352 -9.10 -16.66 16.34
CA ILE A 352 -8.45 -16.58 17.65
C ILE A 352 -9.11 -17.54 18.65
N ARG A 353 -10.46 -17.57 18.73
CA ARG A 353 -11.22 -18.45 19.63
C ARG A 353 -10.99 -19.94 19.32
N SER A 354 -10.82 -20.29 18.04
CA SER A 354 -10.51 -21.66 17.62
C SER A 354 -9.05 -22.05 17.85
N GLY A 355 -8.21 -21.16 18.38
CA GLY A 355 -6.80 -21.42 18.63
C GLY A 355 -5.94 -21.41 17.35
N ALA A 356 -6.43 -20.76 16.26
CA ALA A 356 -5.67 -20.67 15.02
C ALA A 356 -4.39 -19.82 15.16
N ALA A 357 -4.37 -18.84 16.08
CA ALA A 357 -3.14 -18.09 16.38
C ALA A 357 -2.12 -19.02 17.05
N ARG A 358 -1.01 -19.28 16.36
CA ARG A 358 -0.01 -20.25 16.78
C ARG A 358 1.32 -19.56 17.06
N ARG A 359 2.10 -20.17 17.95
CA ARG A 359 3.50 -19.82 18.17
C ARG A 359 4.34 -20.72 17.26
N ALA A 360 5.32 -20.14 16.56
CA ALA A 360 6.32 -20.94 15.86
C ALA A 360 7.00 -21.89 16.86
N SER A 361 7.14 -23.15 16.49
CA SER A 361 7.95 -24.07 17.28
C SER A 361 9.41 -23.64 17.16
N PRO A 362 10.19 -23.69 18.28
CA PRO A 362 11.60 -23.33 18.25
C PRO A 362 12.43 -24.22 17.34
#